data_7d7e59b969e5cce01d82407605a8a598
#
_entry.id   7d7e59b969e5cce01d82407605a8a598
#
_cell.length_a   1.000
_cell.length_b   1.000
_cell.length_c   1.000
_cell.angle_alpha   90.00
_cell.angle_beta   90.00
_cell.angle_gamma   90.00
#
_symmetry.space_group_name_H-M   'P 1'
#
loop_
_entity.id
_entity.type
_entity.pdbx_description
1 polymer ?
#
loop_
_entity_poly.entity_id
_entity_poly.type
_entity_poly.pdbx_seq_one_letter_code
_entity_poly.pdbx_strand_id
1 'polypeptide(L)'
;MVATAKHHNFNQKDKEFFIIKTYDEKELPVFSQLTKMNDANKRIVKRLYANGYPFGDMTERFNQFIEDKKNAVNEQNNAKVEEAKKQTVNIYDAAGYVIDAKGDKKEGLITIEFQSVDAIIGKDKNMSDLTSYGTTVKLKREGEKDLYFKAKDGNKFCIGERCFLGAKGSEDGFFAHGGSDLNVLSGAAQFFEILYEKDGNYVLAHSKYPEDYYLKIKKADKAVYLGTKTTFGSKSTEKIQKILSKYVNCSSLDVTKYNTLTKEGMIQLVDDYTSSCK
;
A
#
# COMPACT_ATOMS: atom_id res chain seq x y z
N MET A 1 28.92 34.51 -25.71
CA MET A 1 27.70 33.76 -25.29
C MET A 1 26.53 34.72 -25.29
N VAL A 2 25.57 34.54 -26.18
CA VAL A 2 24.39 35.38 -26.27
C VAL A 2 23.22 34.63 -25.70
N ALA A 3 22.61 35.16 -24.65
CA ALA A 3 21.43 34.57 -24.05
C ALA A 3 20.18 35.19 -24.68
N THR A 4 19.31 34.40 -25.25
CA THR A 4 17.96 34.80 -25.67
C THR A 4 16.93 34.19 -24.74
N ALA A 5 15.83 34.89 -24.51
CA ALA A 5 14.75 34.44 -23.66
C ALA A 5 13.42 34.49 -24.41
N LYS A 6 12.61 33.48 -24.30
CA LYS A 6 11.23 33.41 -24.81
C LYS A 6 10.26 33.25 -23.67
N HIS A 7 9.22 34.08 -23.66
CA HIS A 7 8.15 34.05 -22.69
C HIS A 7 7.14 32.96 -23.04
N HIS A 8 6.77 32.15 -22.06
CA HIS A 8 5.71 31.17 -22.17
C HIS A 8 4.82 31.15 -20.93
N ASN A 9 3.52 31.17 -21.15
CA ASN A 9 2.53 30.93 -20.13
C ASN A 9 2.36 29.41 -19.95
N PHE A 10 2.71 28.91 -18.78
CA PHE A 10 2.35 27.60 -18.38
C PHE A 10 1.03 27.61 -17.62
N ASN A 11 0.12 26.71 -17.95
CA ASN A 11 -1.22 26.53 -17.39
C ASN A 11 -1.23 26.23 -15.87
N GLN A 12 -0.46 26.93 -15.09
CA GLN A 12 -0.48 26.87 -13.65
C GLN A 12 -0.67 28.28 -13.10
N LYS A 13 -1.94 28.64 -12.92
CA LYS A 13 -2.39 29.76 -12.06
C LYS A 13 -1.37 30.92 -11.99
N ASP A 14 -1.41 31.79 -12.96
CA ASP A 14 -0.75 33.11 -12.96
C ASP A 14 0.80 33.13 -12.82
N LYS A 15 1.48 32.02 -13.12
CA LYS A 15 2.94 31.97 -13.09
C LYS A 15 3.49 32.01 -14.51
N GLU A 16 4.10 33.10 -14.83
CA GLU A 16 4.86 33.25 -16.08
C GLU A 16 6.26 32.67 -15.93
N PHE A 17 6.64 31.86 -16.91
CA PHE A 17 7.98 31.28 -17.00
C PHE A 17 8.61 31.64 -18.32
N PHE A 18 9.94 31.69 -18.37
CA PHE A 18 10.68 31.86 -19.60
C PHE A 18 11.85 30.89 -19.66
N ILE A 19 12.30 30.63 -20.88
CA ILE A 19 13.44 29.77 -21.12
C ILE A 19 14.62 30.67 -21.48
N ILE A 20 15.71 30.52 -20.75
CA ILE A 20 16.99 31.08 -21.10
C ILE A 20 17.68 30.11 -22.05
N LYS A 21 18.07 30.61 -23.20
CA LYS A 21 18.87 29.86 -24.17
C LYS A 21 20.27 30.39 -24.22
N THR A 22 21.20 29.50 -24.34
CA THR A 22 22.55 29.78 -24.75
C THR A 22 22.75 29.23 -26.17
N TYR A 23 23.61 29.89 -26.95
CA TYR A 23 24.02 29.37 -28.24
C TYR A 23 25.37 28.68 -28.06
N ASP A 24 25.53 27.52 -28.70
CA ASP A 24 26.81 26.84 -28.80
C ASP A 24 27.72 27.50 -29.84
N GLU A 25 28.92 26.96 -30.03
CA GLU A 25 29.90 27.47 -30.98
C GLU A 25 29.41 27.41 -32.45
N LYS A 26 28.36 26.66 -32.73
CA LYS A 26 27.72 26.53 -34.04
C LYS A 26 26.50 27.44 -34.18
N GLU A 27 26.30 28.36 -33.25
CA GLU A 27 25.12 29.23 -33.15
C GLU A 27 23.79 28.48 -33.01
N LEU A 28 23.85 27.22 -32.63
CA LEU A 28 22.66 26.42 -32.36
C LEU A 28 22.13 26.72 -30.96
N PRO A 29 20.84 27.02 -30.84
CA PRO A 29 20.28 27.32 -29.52
C PRO A 29 20.21 26.08 -28.62
N VAL A 30 20.76 26.23 -27.42
CA VAL A 30 20.74 25.19 -26.38
C VAL A 30 19.82 25.66 -25.26
N PHE A 31 18.85 24.82 -24.89
CA PHE A 31 17.98 25.12 -23.75
C PHE A 31 18.70 24.82 -22.45
N SER A 32 19.04 25.87 -21.70
CA SER A 32 19.80 25.70 -20.48
C SER A 32 18.94 25.68 -19.22
N GLN A 33 17.87 26.46 -19.19
CA GLN A 33 17.10 26.66 -17.97
C GLN A 33 15.66 27.12 -18.25
N LEU A 34 14.72 26.62 -17.49
CA LEU A 34 13.38 27.15 -17.33
C LEU A 34 13.31 27.90 -15.99
N THR A 35 12.93 29.16 -16.01
CA THR A 35 12.87 30.00 -14.83
C THR A 35 11.64 30.91 -14.82
N LYS A 36 11.23 31.33 -13.62
CA LYS A 36 10.08 32.22 -13.46
C LYS A 36 10.39 33.58 -14.01
N MET A 37 9.45 34.20 -14.72
CA MET A 37 9.54 35.55 -15.21
C MET A 37 9.50 36.55 -14.04
N ASN A 38 10.63 37.10 -13.69
CA ASN A 38 10.75 38.20 -12.74
C ASN A 38 11.12 39.51 -13.46
N ASP A 39 11.15 40.61 -12.73
CA ASP A 39 11.40 41.93 -13.35
C ASP A 39 12.79 42.07 -13.97
N ALA A 40 13.80 41.44 -13.40
CA ALA A 40 15.15 41.43 -13.97
C ALA A 40 15.15 40.71 -15.32
N ASN A 41 14.50 39.54 -15.37
CA ASN A 41 14.40 38.74 -16.58
C ASN A 41 13.52 39.41 -17.66
N LYS A 42 12.44 40.11 -17.28
CA LYS A 42 11.63 40.92 -18.18
C LYS A 42 12.46 42.02 -18.86
N ARG A 43 13.37 42.68 -18.13
CA ARG A 43 14.29 43.69 -18.67
C ARG A 43 15.26 43.09 -19.69
N ILE A 44 15.81 41.91 -19.42
CA ILE A 44 16.68 41.19 -20.35
C ILE A 44 15.94 40.88 -21.65
N VAL A 45 14.74 40.29 -21.54
CA VAL A 45 13.91 39.96 -22.71
C VAL A 45 13.61 41.19 -23.55
N LYS A 46 13.20 42.32 -22.93
CA LYS A 46 12.94 43.57 -23.62
C LYS A 46 14.19 44.09 -24.35
N ARG A 47 15.36 44.01 -23.73
CA ARG A 47 16.62 44.47 -24.34
C ARG A 47 17.01 43.63 -25.55
N LEU A 48 16.84 42.32 -25.46
CA LEU A 48 17.11 41.40 -26.56
C LEU A 48 16.15 41.65 -27.73
N TYR A 49 14.88 41.87 -27.45
CA TYR A 49 13.90 42.26 -28.48
C TYR A 49 14.26 43.58 -29.19
N ALA A 50 14.65 44.59 -28.43
CA ALA A 50 15.02 45.88 -28.96
C ALA A 50 16.26 45.81 -29.84
N ASN A 51 17.15 44.87 -29.64
CA ASN A 51 18.38 44.69 -30.42
C ASN A 51 18.21 43.78 -31.65
N GLY A 52 16.95 43.42 -32.02
CA GLY A 52 16.67 42.66 -33.24
C GLY A 52 17.17 41.22 -33.23
N TYR A 53 17.37 40.65 -32.06
CA TYR A 53 17.76 39.23 -31.98
C TYR A 53 16.71 38.36 -32.66
N PRO A 54 17.11 37.42 -33.53
CA PRO A 54 16.18 36.55 -34.20
C PRO A 54 15.59 35.56 -33.19
N PHE A 55 14.39 35.85 -32.74
CA PHE A 55 13.56 34.89 -32.01
C PHE A 55 12.85 33.97 -33.01
N GLY A 56 13.59 33.31 -33.90
CA GLY A 56 13.01 32.41 -34.88
C GLY A 56 11.97 31.45 -34.28
N ASP A 57 11.13 30.86 -35.07
CA ASP A 57 10.13 29.91 -34.59
C ASP A 57 10.80 28.73 -33.91
N MET A 58 10.77 28.76 -32.60
CA MET A 58 11.39 27.75 -31.74
C MET A 58 10.35 26.95 -31.01
N THR A 59 9.11 27.06 -31.46
CA THR A 59 7.97 26.36 -30.82
C THR A 59 8.21 24.88 -30.73
N GLU A 60 8.70 24.25 -31.79
CA GLU A 60 8.99 22.83 -31.85
C GLU A 60 10.03 22.39 -30.81
N ARG A 61 11.20 23.09 -30.79
CA ARG A 61 12.25 22.80 -29.80
C ARG A 61 11.84 23.10 -28.37
N PHE A 62 11.00 24.11 -28.17
CA PHE A 62 10.45 24.40 -26.86
C PHE A 62 9.49 23.29 -26.42
N ASN A 63 8.58 22.85 -27.27
CA ASN A 63 7.65 21.79 -26.98
C ASN A 63 8.41 20.49 -26.67
N GLN A 64 9.43 20.16 -27.45
CA GLN A 64 10.29 19.00 -27.16
C GLN A 64 10.98 19.13 -25.80
N PHE A 65 11.57 20.28 -25.47
CA PHE A 65 12.19 20.49 -24.15
C PHE A 65 11.19 20.32 -23.00
N ILE A 66 9.95 20.79 -23.15
CA ILE A 66 8.90 20.62 -22.14
C ILE A 66 8.52 19.14 -22.01
N GLU A 67 8.38 18.45 -23.12
CA GLU A 67 8.06 17.04 -23.15
C GLU A 67 9.16 16.20 -22.48
N ASP A 68 10.42 16.46 -22.82
CA ASP A 68 11.58 15.81 -22.21
C ASP A 68 11.65 16.06 -20.70
N LYS A 69 11.35 17.29 -20.24
CA LYS A 69 11.28 17.61 -18.81
C LYS A 69 10.14 16.89 -18.10
N LYS A 70 8.96 16.82 -18.71
CA LYS A 70 7.82 16.06 -18.16
C LYS A 70 8.16 14.57 -18.07
N ASN A 71 8.75 14.02 -19.13
CA ASN A 71 9.14 12.62 -19.17
C ASN A 71 10.17 12.29 -18.08
N ALA A 72 11.21 13.12 -17.93
CA ALA A 72 12.21 12.97 -16.87
C ALA A 72 11.61 13.03 -15.46
N VAL A 73 10.65 13.94 -15.21
CA VAL A 73 9.93 14.02 -13.93
C VAL A 73 9.06 12.79 -13.71
N ASN A 74 8.38 12.32 -14.76
CA ASN A 74 7.56 11.12 -14.68
C ASN A 74 8.40 9.87 -14.41
N GLU A 75 9.55 9.73 -15.08
CA GLU A 75 10.49 8.64 -14.85
C GLU A 75 11.01 8.63 -13.41
N GLN A 76 11.41 9.80 -12.88
CA GLN A 76 11.85 9.92 -11.49
C GLN A 76 10.73 9.56 -10.49
N ASN A 77 9.49 10.00 -10.77
CA ASN A 77 8.34 9.66 -9.93
C ASN A 77 8.03 8.17 -9.99
N ASN A 78 8.06 7.57 -11.18
CA ASN A 78 7.85 6.14 -11.36
C ASN A 78 8.91 5.32 -10.63
N ALA A 79 10.19 5.71 -10.73
CA ALA A 79 11.28 5.06 -10.01
C ALA A 79 11.08 5.12 -8.48
N LYS A 80 10.64 6.26 -7.94
CA LYS A 80 10.30 6.40 -6.52
C LYS A 80 9.13 5.50 -6.11
N VAL A 81 8.11 5.40 -6.95
CA VAL A 81 6.96 4.50 -6.70
C VAL A 81 7.40 3.04 -6.70
N GLU A 82 8.19 2.62 -7.68
CA GLU A 82 8.68 1.23 -7.75
C GLU A 82 9.60 0.89 -6.56
N GLU A 83 10.44 1.81 -6.12
CA GLU A 83 11.24 1.61 -4.92
C GLU A 83 10.38 1.54 -3.65
N ALA A 84 9.38 2.41 -3.53
CA ALA A 84 8.44 2.37 -2.41
C ALA A 84 7.62 1.07 -2.38
N LYS A 85 7.23 0.54 -3.53
CA LYS A 85 6.55 -0.77 -3.61
C LYS A 85 7.38 -1.89 -2.99
N LYS A 86 8.70 -1.90 -3.22
CA LYS A 86 9.61 -2.90 -2.64
C LYS A 86 9.70 -2.82 -1.11
N GLN A 87 9.43 -1.66 -0.53
CA GLN A 87 9.42 -1.45 0.91
C GLN A 87 8.08 -1.84 1.56
N THR A 88 7.10 -2.28 0.77
CA THR A 88 5.79 -2.69 1.26
C THR A 88 5.68 -4.21 1.37
N VAL A 89 4.69 -4.65 2.16
CA VAL A 89 4.22 -6.04 2.18
C VAL A 89 3.14 -6.31 1.12
N ASN A 90 2.91 -5.35 0.24
CA ASN A 90 1.96 -5.46 -0.86
C ASN A 90 2.36 -6.57 -1.85
N ILE A 91 1.39 -7.11 -2.52
CA ILE A 91 1.57 -8.17 -3.52
C ILE A 91 1.09 -7.63 -4.85
N TYR A 92 1.92 -7.72 -5.88
CA TYR A 92 1.62 -7.24 -7.22
C TYR A 92 1.85 -8.37 -8.24
N ASP A 93 0.79 -8.70 -8.99
CA ASP A 93 0.80 -9.66 -10.10
C ASP A 93 1.55 -10.98 -9.80
N ALA A 94 1.39 -11.50 -8.59
CA ALA A 94 1.99 -12.76 -8.17
C ALA A 94 1.11 -13.93 -8.61
N ALA A 95 1.71 -14.98 -9.17
CA ALA A 95 0.99 -16.19 -9.53
C ALA A 95 0.38 -16.85 -8.29
N GLY A 96 -0.91 -17.18 -8.37
CA GLY A 96 -1.63 -17.75 -7.24
C GLY A 96 -3.07 -18.13 -7.58
N TYR A 97 -3.87 -18.29 -6.53
CA TYR A 97 -5.28 -18.61 -6.68
C TYR A 97 -6.12 -18.02 -5.56
N VAL A 98 -7.40 -17.83 -5.85
CA VAL A 98 -8.42 -17.46 -4.88
C VAL A 98 -9.39 -18.63 -4.71
N ILE A 99 -9.79 -18.91 -3.47
CA ILE A 99 -10.91 -19.77 -3.12
C ILE A 99 -12.02 -18.86 -2.60
N ASP A 100 -13.12 -18.81 -3.31
CA ASP A 100 -14.25 -17.98 -2.91
C ASP A 100 -15.07 -18.59 -1.76
N ALA A 101 -16.04 -17.85 -1.24
CA ALA A 101 -16.88 -18.30 -0.14
C ALA A 101 -17.70 -19.59 -0.43
N LYS A 102 -17.82 -19.96 -1.72
CA LYS A 102 -18.49 -21.20 -2.15
C LYS A 102 -17.53 -22.37 -2.25
N GLY A 103 -16.22 -22.13 -2.12
CA GLY A 103 -15.17 -23.12 -2.29
C GLY A 103 -14.62 -23.23 -3.71
N ASP A 104 -15.07 -22.37 -4.65
CA ASP A 104 -14.60 -22.40 -6.01
C ASP A 104 -13.18 -21.82 -6.12
N LYS A 105 -12.26 -22.61 -6.66
CA LYS A 105 -10.86 -22.20 -6.89
C LYS A 105 -10.71 -21.54 -8.26
N LYS A 106 -10.07 -20.36 -8.29
CA LYS A 106 -9.75 -19.62 -9.50
C LYS A 106 -8.28 -19.21 -9.49
N GLU A 107 -7.54 -19.59 -10.52
CA GLU A 107 -6.11 -19.32 -10.67
C GLU A 107 -5.86 -18.07 -11.52
N GLY A 108 -4.74 -17.37 -11.28
CA GLY A 108 -4.35 -16.17 -12.02
C GLY A 108 -3.26 -15.37 -11.31
N LEU A 109 -3.10 -14.11 -11.70
CA LEU A 109 -2.18 -13.17 -11.07
C LEU A 109 -2.91 -12.40 -9.97
N ILE A 110 -2.34 -12.42 -8.78
CA ILE A 110 -2.89 -11.83 -7.56
C ILE A 110 -2.25 -10.48 -7.29
N THR A 111 -3.10 -9.48 -7.05
CA THR A 111 -2.66 -8.17 -6.55
C THR A 111 -3.48 -7.80 -5.32
N ILE A 112 -2.80 -7.42 -4.24
CA ILE A 112 -3.41 -6.84 -3.04
C ILE A 112 -2.47 -5.83 -2.40
N GLU A 113 -3.01 -4.70 -1.96
CA GLU A 113 -2.29 -3.70 -1.20
C GLU A 113 -2.70 -3.74 0.27
N PHE A 114 -1.76 -4.01 1.16
CA PHE A 114 -1.94 -3.99 2.61
C PHE A 114 -1.59 -2.64 3.21
N GLN A 115 -0.87 -1.79 2.46
CA GLN A 115 -0.46 -0.46 2.89
C GLN A 115 -0.28 0.49 1.70
N SER A 116 -0.40 1.80 1.98
CA SER A 116 -0.29 2.83 0.95
C SER A 116 1.14 3.04 0.51
N VAL A 117 1.43 2.85 -0.77
CA VAL A 117 2.68 3.27 -1.42
C VAL A 117 2.80 4.80 -1.39
N ASP A 118 1.72 5.52 -1.63
CA ASP A 118 1.73 6.98 -1.66
C ASP A 118 2.05 7.59 -0.29
N ALA A 119 1.66 6.94 0.82
CA ALA A 119 2.06 7.38 2.15
C ALA A 119 3.58 7.25 2.37
N ILE A 120 4.21 6.21 1.79
CA ILE A 120 5.67 6.02 1.88
C ILE A 120 6.42 7.12 1.10
N ILE A 121 5.92 7.53 -0.05
CA ILE A 121 6.54 8.59 -0.86
C ILE A 121 6.12 10.00 -0.44
N GLY A 122 5.43 10.15 0.71
CA GLY A 122 5.05 11.43 1.27
C GLY A 122 3.92 12.15 0.53
N LYS A 123 3.10 11.44 -0.23
CA LYS A 123 1.87 11.98 -0.80
C LYS A 123 0.74 11.80 0.21
N ASP A 124 0.19 12.92 0.66
CA ASP A 124 -0.95 12.92 1.58
C ASP A 124 -2.17 12.25 0.94
N LYS A 125 -2.79 11.37 1.69
CA LYS A 125 -4.07 10.77 1.32
C LYS A 125 -5.14 11.09 2.34
N ASN A 126 -6.38 11.11 1.88
CA ASN A 126 -7.55 11.20 2.73
C ASN A 126 -7.64 9.96 3.64
N MET A 127 -8.05 10.18 4.88
CA MET A 127 -8.23 9.10 5.89
C MET A 127 -9.15 7.97 5.40
N SER A 128 -10.11 8.26 4.51
CA SER A 128 -11.01 7.26 3.92
C SER A 128 -10.29 6.22 3.07
N ASP A 129 -9.13 6.57 2.49
CA ASP A 129 -8.37 5.64 1.66
C ASP A 129 -7.59 4.62 2.51
N LEU A 130 -7.31 4.96 3.78
CA LEU A 130 -6.55 4.09 4.68
C LEU A 130 -7.32 2.84 5.11
N THR A 131 -8.65 2.87 5.06
CA THR A 131 -9.51 1.73 5.43
C THR A 131 -9.73 0.71 4.31
N SER A 132 -9.27 1.00 3.09
CA SER A 132 -9.42 0.11 1.94
C SER A 132 -8.30 -0.94 1.80
N TYR A 133 -7.16 -0.71 2.47
CA TYR A 133 -6.01 -1.60 2.36
C TYR A 133 -6.25 -2.96 3.02
N GLY A 134 -5.81 -4.02 2.36
CA GLY A 134 -5.97 -5.39 2.84
C GLY A 134 -7.40 -5.94 2.76
N THR A 135 -8.36 -5.20 2.19
CA THR A 135 -9.79 -5.59 2.19
C THR A 135 -10.25 -6.30 0.93
N THR A 136 -9.53 -6.12 -0.16
CA THR A 136 -9.91 -6.65 -1.48
C THR A 136 -8.70 -7.16 -2.22
N VAL A 137 -8.76 -8.39 -2.70
CA VAL A 137 -7.78 -9.00 -3.59
C VAL A 137 -8.30 -8.97 -5.02
N LYS A 138 -7.44 -8.58 -5.93
CA LYS A 138 -7.68 -8.60 -7.37
C LYS A 138 -7.03 -9.85 -7.97
N LEU A 139 -7.77 -10.56 -8.80
CA LEU A 139 -7.30 -11.68 -9.60
C LEU A 139 -7.40 -11.32 -11.08
N LYS A 140 -6.26 -11.28 -11.75
CA LYS A 140 -6.15 -11.03 -13.18
C LYS A 140 -5.95 -12.35 -13.92
N ARG A 141 -6.72 -12.57 -14.98
CA ARG A 141 -6.64 -13.74 -15.86
C ARG A 141 -6.47 -13.26 -17.28
N GLU A 142 -5.67 -13.96 -18.04
CA GLU A 142 -5.43 -13.60 -19.43
C GLU A 142 -6.72 -13.67 -20.26
N GLY A 143 -7.00 -12.60 -21.02
CA GLY A 143 -8.20 -12.51 -21.87
C GLY A 143 -9.53 -12.28 -21.13
N GLU A 144 -9.51 -12.17 -19.81
CA GLU A 144 -10.72 -11.97 -19.01
C GLU A 144 -10.69 -10.62 -18.27
N LYS A 145 -11.86 -10.21 -17.76
CA LYS A 145 -11.96 -9.04 -16.87
C LYS A 145 -11.39 -9.37 -15.49
N ASP A 146 -10.75 -8.40 -14.86
CA ASP A 146 -10.28 -8.52 -13.49
C ASP A 146 -11.43 -8.90 -12.54
N LEU A 147 -11.17 -9.87 -11.68
CA LEU A 147 -12.08 -10.30 -10.62
C LEU A 147 -11.63 -9.73 -9.28
N TYR A 148 -12.60 -9.34 -8.45
CA TYR A 148 -12.33 -8.75 -7.14
C TYR A 148 -13.03 -9.56 -6.04
N PHE A 149 -12.26 -9.98 -5.04
CA PHE A 149 -12.72 -10.78 -3.92
C PHE A 149 -12.52 -10.02 -2.63
N LYS A 150 -13.59 -9.83 -1.86
CA LYS A 150 -13.56 -9.05 -0.63
C LYS A 150 -13.27 -9.94 0.58
N ALA A 151 -12.48 -9.44 1.50
CA ALA A 151 -12.18 -10.12 2.77
C ALA A 151 -13.44 -10.40 3.61
N LYS A 152 -14.42 -9.50 3.57
CA LYS A 152 -15.69 -9.63 4.31
C LYS A 152 -16.51 -10.85 3.93
N ASP A 153 -16.28 -11.40 2.74
CA ASP A 153 -17.01 -12.56 2.24
C ASP A 153 -16.35 -13.88 2.66
N GLY A 154 -15.25 -13.82 3.45
CA GLY A 154 -14.52 -15.00 3.91
C GLY A 154 -13.68 -15.67 2.83
N ASN A 155 -13.38 -14.96 1.73
CA ASN A 155 -12.55 -15.48 0.66
C ASN A 155 -11.13 -15.80 1.20
N LYS A 156 -10.48 -16.77 0.56
CA LYS A 156 -9.09 -17.19 0.83
C LYS A 156 -8.29 -17.04 -0.46
N PHE A 157 -7.06 -16.59 -0.37
CA PHE A 157 -6.15 -16.62 -1.52
C PHE A 157 -4.77 -17.12 -1.10
N CYS A 158 -4.04 -17.70 -2.06
CA CYS A 158 -2.67 -18.20 -1.83
C CYS A 158 -1.73 -17.77 -2.96
N ILE A 159 -0.49 -17.48 -2.59
CA ILE A 159 0.64 -17.22 -3.46
C ILE A 159 1.82 -18.09 -2.99
N GLY A 160 2.30 -19.01 -3.81
CA GLY A 160 3.26 -20.01 -3.35
C GLY A 160 2.73 -20.76 -2.11
N GLU A 161 3.52 -20.78 -1.05
CA GLU A 161 3.18 -21.43 0.23
C GLU A 161 2.38 -20.52 1.18
N ARG A 162 2.28 -19.22 0.89
CA ARG A 162 1.57 -18.27 1.73
C ARG A 162 0.10 -18.21 1.36
N CYS A 163 -0.76 -18.40 2.35
CA CYS A 163 -2.21 -18.29 2.20
C CYS A 163 -2.78 -17.21 3.13
N PHE A 164 -3.86 -16.60 2.70
CA PHE A 164 -4.51 -15.49 3.39
C PHE A 164 -6.00 -15.75 3.49
N LEU A 165 -6.59 -15.43 4.65
CA LEU A 165 -8.02 -15.57 4.93
C LEU A 165 -8.64 -14.19 5.17
N GLY A 166 -9.73 -13.90 4.49
CA GLY A 166 -10.58 -12.75 4.78
C GLY A 166 -11.35 -12.95 6.08
N ALA A 167 -11.12 -12.09 7.06
CA ALA A 167 -11.80 -12.15 8.35
C ALA A 167 -11.96 -10.77 8.99
N LYS A 168 -12.91 -10.64 9.92
CA LYS A 168 -12.99 -9.48 10.81
C LYS A 168 -12.04 -9.70 11.99
N GLY A 169 -11.22 -8.71 12.31
CA GLY A 169 -10.42 -8.70 13.53
C GLY A 169 -11.23 -8.18 14.73
N SER A 170 -10.81 -8.54 15.94
CA SER A 170 -11.34 -7.93 17.17
C SER A 170 -10.76 -6.52 17.35
N GLU A 171 -11.55 -5.61 17.93
CA GLU A 171 -11.18 -4.20 18.18
C GLU A 171 -9.95 -4.03 19.08
N ASP A 172 -9.61 -5.06 19.82
CA ASP A 172 -8.45 -5.07 20.69
C ASP A 172 -7.11 -4.90 19.95
N GLY A 173 -7.03 -5.31 18.68
CA GLY A 173 -5.84 -5.15 17.85
C GLY A 173 -5.51 -3.69 17.50
N PHE A 174 -6.51 -2.82 17.45
CA PHE A 174 -6.32 -1.40 17.15
C PHE A 174 -5.38 -0.70 18.12
N PHE A 175 -5.53 -0.96 19.41
CA PHE A 175 -4.72 -0.30 20.44
C PHE A 175 -3.28 -0.83 20.50
N ALA A 176 -3.03 -2.02 19.98
CA ALA A 176 -1.68 -2.60 19.93
C ALA A 176 -0.73 -1.83 19.02
N HIS A 177 -1.27 -1.17 17.99
CA HIS A 177 -0.51 -0.43 16.99
C HIS A 177 -0.58 1.09 17.17
N GLY A 178 -0.88 1.57 18.37
CA GLY A 178 -1.02 3.00 18.63
C GLY A 178 -2.11 3.68 17.78
N GLY A 179 -3.14 2.94 17.41
CA GLY A 179 -4.25 3.45 16.62
C GLY A 179 -4.04 3.46 15.11
N SER A 180 -3.04 2.75 14.59
CA SER A 180 -2.71 2.77 13.16
C SER A 180 -3.50 1.77 12.29
N ASP A 181 -4.18 0.78 12.88
CA ASP A 181 -5.02 -0.16 12.15
C ASP A 181 -6.50 0.27 12.13
N LEU A 182 -6.81 1.14 11.19
CA LEU A 182 -8.17 1.69 11.03
C LEU A 182 -9.19 0.63 10.58
N ASN A 183 -8.76 -0.46 9.92
CA ASN A 183 -9.65 -1.54 9.52
C ASN A 183 -10.21 -2.27 10.75
N VAL A 184 -9.36 -2.52 11.74
CA VAL A 184 -9.79 -3.14 13.00
C VAL A 184 -10.75 -2.23 13.75
N LEU A 185 -10.45 -0.93 13.84
CA LEU A 185 -11.34 0.05 14.50
C LEU A 185 -12.70 0.15 13.82
N SER A 186 -12.72 0.19 12.49
CA SER A 186 -13.98 0.27 11.73
C SER A 186 -14.78 -1.03 11.73
N GLY A 187 -14.23 -2.14 12.29
CA GLY A 187 -14.79 -3.49 12.21
C GLY A 187 -14.82 -4.04 10.78
N ALA A 188 -14.01 -3.46 9.89
CA ALA A 188 -13.87 -3.94 8.52
C ALA A 188 -13.14 -5.28 8.50
N ALA A 189 -13.52 -6.16 7.58
CA ALA A 189 -12.78 -7.37 7.33
C ALA A 189 -11.54 -7.06 6.48
N GLN A 190 -10.45 -7.75 6.78
CA GLN A 190 -9.20 -7.67 6.01
C GLN A 190 -8.62 -9.08 5.82
N PHE A 191 -7.65 -9.21 4.93
CA PHE A 191 -6.95 -10.46 4.72
C PHE A 191 -5.81 -10.60 5.75
N PHE A 192 -5.84 -11.71 6.49
CA PHE A 192 -4.79 -12.13 7.42
C PHE A 192 -4.01 -13.29 6.83
N GLU A 193 -2.71 -13.35 7.05
CA GLU A 193 -1.89 -14.50 6.67
C GLU A 193 -2.20 -15.70 7.54
N ILE A 194 -2.41 -16.87 6.93
CA ILE A 194 -2.67 -18.12 7.63
C ILE A 194 -1.32 -18.72 8.04
N LEU A 195 -1.06 -18.79 9.32
CA LEU A 195 0.12 -19.45 9.87
C LEU A 195 -0.13 -20.95 10.13
N TYR A 196 -1.37 -21.30 10.46
CA TYR A 196 -1.81 -22.67 10.70
C TYR A 196 -3.32 -22.78 10.49
N GLU A 197 -3.76 -23.96 10.02
CA GLU A 197 -5.17 -24.29 9.82
C GLU A 197 -5.44 -25.74 10.22
N LYS A 198 -6.51 -25.96 10.99
CA LYS A 198 -7.04 -27.29 11.30
C LYS A 198 -8.55 -27.26 11.47
N ASP A 199 -9.25 -27.96 10.59
CA ASP A 199 -10.72 -28.12 10.59
C ASP A 199 -11.49 -26.77 10.63
N GLY A 200 -10.96 -25.73 9.96
CA GLY A 200 -11.55 -24.41 9.90
C GLY A 200 -11.25 -23.53 11.13
N ASN A 201 -10.31 -23.96 11.97
CA ASN A 201 -9.72 -23.15 13.02
C ASN A 201 -8.33 -22.68 12.58
N TYR A 202 -8.00 -21.42 12.82
CA TYR A 202 -6.82 -20.77 12.25
C TYR A 202 -6.00 -20.04 13.30
N VAL A 203 -4.68 -20.15 13.18
CA VAL A 203 -3.73 -19.16 13.67
C VAL A 203 -3.43 -18.20 12.52
N LEU A 204 -3.68 -16.94 12.74
CA LEU A 204 -3.53 -15.90 11.73
C LEU A 204 -2.49 -14.88 12.17
N ALA A 205 -1.77 -14.29 11.21
CA ALA A 205 -0.94 -13.10 11.43
C ALA A 205 -1.51 -11.90 10.68
N HIS A 206 -1.32 -10.72 11.22
CA HIS A 206 -1.67 -9.49 10.54
C HIS A 206 -0.73 -9.26 9.36
N SER A 207 -1.25 -9.01 8.16
CA SER A 207 -0.42 -8.93 6.95
C SER A 207 0.61 -7.81 6.96
N LYS A 208 0.29 -6.67 7.60
CA LYS A 208 1.22 -5.54 7.77
C LYS A 208 2.10 -5.65 9.01
N TYR A 209 1.62 -6.37 10.04
CA TYR A 209 2.30 -6.54 11.32
C TYR A 209 2.42 -8.04 11.65
N PRO A 210 3.36 -8.77 11.03
CA PRO A 210 3.40 -10.24 11.07
C PRO A 210 3.68 -10.82 12.46
N GLU A 211 4.06 -9.98 13.41
CA GLU A 211 4.23 -10.37 14.82
C GLU A 211 2.93 -10.31 15.64
N ASP A 212 1.86 -9.80 15.02
CA ASP A 212 0.55 -9.73 15.65
C ASP A 212 -0.30 -10.94 15.29
N TYR A 213 -0.65 -11.65 16.31
CA TYR A 213 -1.33 -12.92 16.18
C TYR A 213 -2.81 -12.82 16.51
N TYR A 214 -3.59 -13.57 15.74
CA TYR A 214 -5.03 -13.71 15.91
C TYR A 214 -5.42 -15.19 15.92
N LEU A 215 -6.40 -15.53 16.74
CA LEU A 215 -7.07 -16.82 16.70
C LEU A 215 -8.44 -16.67 16.04
N LYS A 216 -8.72 -17.49 15.03
CA LYS A 216 -10.04 -17.57 14.40
C LYS A 216 -10.55 -19.00 14.54
N ILE A 217 -11.58 -19.22 15.37
CA ILE A 217 -12.26 -20.51 15.45
C ILE A 217 -13.42 -20.55 14.47
N LYS A 218 -13.74 -21.75 13.98
CA LYS A 218 -14.77 -21.98 12.94
C LYS A 218 -16.14 -21.38 13.30
N LYS A 219 -16.54 -21.50 14.56
CA LYS A 219 -17.85 -21.03 15.04
C LYS A 219 -17.92 -19.50 15.28
N ALA A 220 -16.80 -18.78 15.27
CA ALA A 220 -16.79 -17.35 15.59
C ALA A 220 -16.82 -16.48 14.33
N ASP A 221 -17.48 -15.34 14.41
CA ASP A 221 -17.53 -14.36 13.30
C ASP A 221 -16.24 -13.56 13.16
N LYS A 222 -15.56 -13.30 14.28
CA LYS A 222 -14.35 -12.48 14.33
C LYS A 222 -13.13 -13.29 14.75
N ALA A 223 -11.96 -12.93 14.24
CA ALA A 223 -10.68 -13.37 14.78
C ALA A 223 -10.34 -12.54 16.01
N VAL A 224 -9.94 -13.19 17.11
CA VAL A 224 -9.56 -12.51 18.35
C VAL A 224 -8.07 -12.23 18.35
N TYR A 225 -7.69 -10.97 18.69
CA TYR A 225 -6.30 -10.56 18.85
C TYR A 225 -5.69 -11.20 20.12
N LEU A 226 -4.56 -11.84 19.97
CA LEU A 226 -3.86 -12.54 21.05
C LEU A 226 -2.71 -11.74 21.66
N GLY A 227 -2.14 -10.83 20.92
CA GLY A 227 -1.03 -10.00 21.38
C GLY A 227 0.08 -9.86 20.34
N THR A 228 1.12 -9.12 20.71
CA THR A 228 2.32 -8.93 19.92
C THR A 228 3.55 -9.22 20.79
N LYS A 229 4.64 -9.62 20.15
CA LYS A 229 5.95 -9.76 20.82
C LYS A 229 6.56 -8.42 21.25
N THR A 230 6.07 -7.32 20.73
CA THR A 230 6.61 -5.99 21.09
C THR A 230 6.17 -5.56 22.47
N THR A 231 7.09 -5.01 23.24
CA THR A 231 6.88 -4.54 24.62
C THR A 231 5.91 -3.37 24.74
N PHE A 232 5.59 -2.69 23.65
CA PHE A 232 4.65 -1.57 23.62
C PHE A 232 3.26 -2.07 23.20
N GLY A 233 2.32 -2.10 24.14
CA GLY A 233 0.92 -2.47 23.86
C GLY A 233 0.59 -3.95 24.03
N SER A 234 1.52 -4.80 24.51
CA SER A 234 1.21 -6.19 24.84
C SER A 234 0.15 -6.22 25.94
N LYS A 235 -0.95 -6.94 25.70
CA LYS A 235 -1.91 -7.23 26.76
C LYS A 235 -1.23 -8.10 27.81
N SER A 236 -1.55 -7.85 29.08
CA SER A 236 -1.09 -8.76 30.14
C SER A 236 -1.57 -10.17 29.84
N THR A 237 -0.78 -11.18 30.18
CA THR A 237 -1.12 -12.60 30.00
C THR A 237 -2.51 -12.93 30.55
N GLU A 238 -2.85 -12.41 31.71
CA GLU A 238 -4.16 -12.59 32.35
C GLU A 238 -5.32 -12.04 31.50
N LYS A 239 -5.14 -10.86 30.89
CA LYS A 239 -6.15 -10.26 30.03
C LYS A 239 -6.37 -11.09 28.76
N ILE A 240 -5.29 -11.58 28.15
CA ILE A 240 -5.35 -12.49 27.00
C ILE A 240 -6.06 -13.78 27.36
N GLN A 241 -5.70 -14.41 28.47
CA GLN A 241 -6.32 -15.64 28.95
C GLN A 241 -7.82 -15.46 29.22
N LYS A 242 -8.23 -14.34 29.81
CA LYS A 242 -9.64 -14.02 30.03
C LYS A 242 -10.42 -13.85 28.70
N ILE A 243 -9.81 -13.20 27.71
CA ILE A 243 -10.40 -13.04 26.37
C ILE A 243 -10.53 -14.41 25.70
N LEU A 244 -9.46 -15.22 25.73
CA LEU A 244 -9.43 -16.56 25.13
C LEU A 244 -10.44 -17.51 25.78
N SER A 245 -10.51 -17.56 27.10
CA SER A 245 -11.48 -18.41 27.82
C SER A 245 -12.91 -18.10 27.39
N LYS A 246 -13.24 -16.81 27.26
CA LYS A 246 -14.56 -16.36 26.80
C LYS A 246 -14.79 -16.69 25.32
N TYR A 247 -13.78 -16.51 24.48
CA TYR A 247 -13.86 -16.69 23.03
C TYR A 247 -13.95 -18.17 22.65
N VAL A 248 -13.07 -18.98 23.23
CA VAL A 248 -12.99 -20.44 23.00
C VAL A 248 -14.21 -21.15 23.59
N ASN A 249 -14.68 -20.69 24.74
CA ASN A 249 -15.87 -21.23 25.47
C ASN A 249 -15.91 -22.75 25.49
N CYS A 250 -14.83 -23.38 25.96
CA CYS A 250 -14.66 -24.82 26.03
C CYS A 250 -14.15 -25.20 27.40
N SER A 251 -15.01 -25.86 28.20
CA SER A 251 -14.71 -26.21 29.60
C SER A 251 -13.63 -27.30 29.76
N SER A 252 -13.40 -28.09 28.72
CA SER A 252 -12.37 -29.13 28.72
C SER A 252 -10.97 -28.56 28.37
N LEU A 253 -10.87 -27.28 27.98
CA LEU A 253 -9.63 -26.68 27.57
C LEU A 253 -9.15 -25.61 28.56
N ASP A 254 -8.01 -25.89 29.18
CA ASP A 254 -7.33 -24.90 30.02
C ASP A 254 -6.43 -23.98 29.17
N VAL A 255 -6.96 -22.81 28.82
CA VAL A 255 -6.25 -21.83 27.98
C VAL A 255 -4.99 -21.23 28.62
N THR A 256 -4.82 -21.42 29.94
CA THR A 256 -3.65 -20.86 30.67
C THR A 256 -2.36 -21.62 30.36
N LYS A 257 -2.47 -22.84 29.83
CA LYS A 257 -1.33 -23.70 29.45
C LYS A 257 -0.58 -23.25 28.22
N TYR A 258 -1.20 -22.38 27.38
CA TYR A 258 -0.65 -22.03 26.09
C TYR A 258 0.06 -20.68 26.10
N ASN A 259 1.27 -20.64 25.52
CA ASN A 259 1.96 -19.38 25.26
C ASN A 259 1.43 -18.78 23.95
N THR A 260 0.45 -17.89 24.04
CA THR A 260 -0.20 -17.26 22.88
C THR A 260 0.65 -16.14 22.23
N LEU A 261 1.85 -15.88 22.76
CA LEU A 261 2.81 -14.96 22.14
C LEU A 261 3.79 -15.70 21.20
N THR A 262 3.63 -17.01 21.06
CA THR A 262 4.44 -17.83 20.15
C THR A 262 3.55 -18.57 19.16
N LYS A 263 4.05 -18.74 17.93
CA LYS A 263 3.36 -19.48 16.89
C LYS A 263 3.07 -20.93 17.36
N GLU A 264 4.05 -21.55 17.99
CA GLU A 264 3.98 -22.93 18.47
C GLU A 264 2.90 -23.09 19.54
N GLY A 265 2.84 -22.19 20.51
CA GLY A 265 1.82 -22.23 21.56
C GLY A 265 0.41 -22.01 21.04
N MET A 266 0.26 -21.19 19.98
CA MET A 266 -1.05 -21.01 19.34
C MET A 266 -1.45 -22.20 18.48
N ILE A 267 -0.50 -22.83 17.78
CA ILE A 267 -0.75 -24.07 17.03
C ILE A 267 -1.25 -25.15 17.99
N GLN A 268 -0.56 -25.34 19.13
CA GLN A 268 -0.98 -26.30 20.14
C GLN A 268 -2.38 -26.01 20.69
N LEU A 269 -2.70 -24.73 20.94
CA LEU A 269 -4.05 -24.31 21.34
C LEU A 269 -5.11 -24.73 20.30
N VAL A 270 -4.85 -24.50 19.00
CA VAL A 270 -5.77 -24.88 17.93
C VAL A 270 -5.92 -26.40 17.83
N ASP A 271 -4.82 -27.14 17.96
CA ASP A 271 -4.85 -28.61 17.94
C ASP A 271 -5.69 -29.19 19.07
N ASP A 272 -5.46 -28.73 20.29
CA ASP A 272 -6.17 -29.21 21.48
C ASP A 272 -7.65 -28.76 21.45
N TYR A 273 -7.93 -27.53 21.00
CA TYR A 273 -9.30 -27.06 20.79
C TYR A 273 -10.05 -27.93 19.77
N THR A 274 -9.42 -28.19 18.63
CA THR A 274 -10.05 -29.02 17.58
C THR A 274 -10.32 -30.44 18.03
N SER A 275 -9.46 -30.97 18.89
CA SER A 275 -9.57 -32.33 19.39
C SER A 275 -10.55 -32.48 20.55
N SER A 276 -10.67 -31.46 21.42
CA SER A 276 -11.39 -31.57 22.70
C SER A 276 -12.71 -30.79 22.75
N CYS A 277 -12.92 -29.82 21.83
CA CYS A 277 -14.04 -28.88 21.86
C CYS A 277 -14.93 -29.09 20.62
N LYS A 278 -15.88 -29.98 20.68
CA LYS A 278 -16.84 -30.26 19.59
C LYS A 278 -18.10 -29.42 19.67
#